data_b0f0641d204f8fe1edd7387db1a7fc23
#
_entry.id   b0f0641d204f8fe1edd7387db1a7fc23
#
_cell.length_a   1.000
_cell.length_b   1.000
_cell.length_c   1.000
_cell.angle_alpha   90.00
_cell.angle_beta   90.00
_cell.angle_gamma   90.00
#
_symmetry.space_group_name_H-M   'P 1'
#
loop_
_entity.id
_entity.type
_entity.pdbx_description
1 polymer ?
#
loop_
_entity_poly.entity_id
_entity_poly.type
_entity_poly.pdbx_seq_one_letter_code
_entity_poly.pdbx_strand_id
1 'polypeptide(L)'
;GRISIGEGAIRSSAILMKAMVRFREKYPKVQYDIYSNTSDYIKERLDKGLCDFGLLLEPIDIEKYDFIRLPVKERWGLFMERSHPLAEKEYIEREDVKSVPLITASRLSVQKEIANWLSGDTEQLNIFATYNIITNAQIMVEPGEICFMTVEGAMDSFQRENLVFRPLRPALELSSVCLLYTSDAADD
;
A
#
# COMPACT_ATOMS: atom_id res chain seq x y z
N GLY A 1 -16.20 23.22 -9.16
CA GLY A 1 -15.71 22.06 -9.90
C GLY A 1 -15.62 20.83 -9.05
N ARG A 2 -15.51 19.66 -9.66
CA ARG A 2 -15.32 18.35 -9.00
C ARG A 2 -14.01 17.75 -9.49
N ILE A 3 -13.24 17.18 -8.56
CA ILE A 3 -11.98 16.48 -8.84
C ILE A 3 -12.13 15.06 -8.30
N SER A 4 -11.93 14.07 -9.18
CA SER A 4 -12.00 12.65 -8.85
C SER A 4 -10.60 12.09 -8.62
N ILE A 5 -10.38 11.46 -7.46
CA ILE A 5 -9.06 11.00 -7.03
C ILE A 5 -9.14 9.53 -6.63
N GLY A 6 -8.29 8.70 -7.24
CA GLY A 6 -8.03 7.35 -6.78
C GLY A 6 -6.84 7.32 -5.83
N GLU A 7 -6.92 6.60 -4.72
CA GLU A 7 -5.80 6.48 -3.78
C GLU A 7 -5.76 5.10 -3.10
N GLY A 8 -4.57 4.66 -2.74
CA GLY A 8 -4.35 3.49 -1.89
C GLY A 8 -4.17 3.89 -0.43
N ALA A 9 -4.36 2.93 0.49
CA ALA A 9 -4.08 3.14 1.91
C ALA A 9 -2.57 3.09 2.16
N ILE A 10 -1.87 4.20 1.85
CA ILE A 10 -0.43 4.36 1.96
C ILE A 10 -0.08 5.67 2.66
N ARG A 11 1.12 5.76 3.23
CA ARG A 11 1.59 6.95 3.97
C ARG A 11 1.53 8.23 3.14
N SER A 12 1.80 8.12 1.85
CA SER A 12 1.74 9.26 0.92
C SER A 12 0.34 9.85 0.76
N SER A 13 -0.73 9.11 1.07
CA SER A 13 -2.11 9.62 1.03
C SER A 13 -2.28 10.83 1.95
N ALA A 14 -1.58 10.89 3.08
CA ALA A 14 -1.62 12.04 3.98
C ALA A 14 -1.09 13.32 3.32
N ILE A 15 -0.10 13.22 2.44
CA ILE A 15 0.45 14.36 1.69
C ILE A 15 -0.63 14.90 0.72
N LEU A 16 -1.26 13.99 -0.03
CA LEU A 16 -2.32 14.33 -0.97
C LEU A 16 -3.51 14.99 -0.28
N MET A 17 -4.00 14.39 0.82
CA MET A 17 -5.14 14.92 1.57
C MET A 17 -4.87 16.32 2.14
N LYS A 18 -3.67 16.57 2.66
CA LYS A 18 -3.26 17.91 3.11
C LYS A 18 -3.20 18.92 1.96
N ALA A 19 -2.71 18.50 0.79
CA ALA A 19 -2.70 19.35 -0.40
C ALA A 19 -4.13 19.73 -0.83
N MET A 20 -5.05 18.78 -0.80
CA MET A 20 -6.48 19.01 -1.12
C MET A 20 -7.13 20.02 -0.17
N VAL A 21 -6.86 19.90 1.13
CA VAL A 21 -7.38 20.86 2.13
C VAL A 21 -6.86 22.27 1.85
N ARG A 22 -5.55 22.43 1.61
CA ARG A 22 -4.95 23.73 1.27
C ARG A 22 -5.48 24.28 -0.07
N PHE A 23 -5.69 23.43 -1.06
CA PHE A 23 -6.24 23.86 -2.34
C PHE A 23 -7.64 24.42 -2.18
N ARG A 24 -8.47 23.84 -1.32
CA ARG A 24 -9.81 24.31 -1.02
C ARG A 24 -9.83 25.69 -0.37
N GLU A 25 -8.82 26.08 0.39
CA GLU A 25 -8.72 27.44 0.97
C GLU A 25 -8.74 28.51 -0.13
N LYS A 26 -8.06 28.21 -1.26
CA LYS A 26 -8.03 29.09 -2.43
C LYS A 26 -9.23 28.92 -3.35
N TYR A 27 -9.80 27.71 -3.43
CA TYR A 27 -10.89 27.35 -4.31
C TYR A 27 -12.05 26.69 -3.54
N PRO A 28 -12.82 27.45 -2.73
CA PRO A 28 -13.76 26.90 -1.76
C PRO A 28 -14.94 26.13 -2.36
N LYS A 29 -15.21 26.29 -3.68
CA LYS A 29 -16.29 25.60 -4.39
C LYS A 29 -15.86 24.26 -5.00
N VAL A 30 -14.61 23.84 -4.79
CA VAL A 30 -14.13 22.54 -5.24
C VAL A 30 -14.66 21.44 -4.35
N GLN A 31 -15.17 20.39 -4.98
CA GLN A 31 -15.59 19.15 -4.36
C GLN A 31 -14.65 18.04 -4.81
N TYR A 32 -14.38 17.11 -3.91
CA TYR A 32 -13.56 15.94 -4.19
C TYR A 32 -14.39 14.66 -4.14
N ASP A 33 -14.11 13.76 -5.06
CA ASP A 33 -14.60 12.39 -5.08
C ASP A 33 -13.40 11.46 -4.86
N ILE A 34 -13.37 10.77 -3.73
CA ILE A 34 -12.22 9.96 -3.33
C ILE A 34 -12.59 8.49 -3.50
N TYR A 35 -11.83 7.79 -4.32
CA TYR A 35 -11.97 6.37 -4.59
C TYR A 35 -10.76 5.61 -4.03
N SER A 36 -10.99 4.80 -3.01
CA SER A 36 -9.92 4.00 -2.38
C SER A 36 -9.93 2.58 -2.91
N ASN A 37 -8.81 2.13 -3.46
CA ASN A 37 -8.63 0.76 -3.94
C ASN A 37 -7.13 0.43 -4.12
N THR A 38 -6.83 -0.76 -4.64
CA THR A 38 -5.47 -1.15 -5.03
C THR A 38 -5.02 -0.41 -6.29
N SER A 39 -3.70 -0.30 -6.47
CA SER A 39 -3.11 0.46 -7.58
C SER A 39 -3.61 0.02 -8.96
N ASP A 40 -3.83 -1.28 -9.17
CA ASP A 40 -4.27 -1.79 -10.48
C ASP A 40 -5.69 -1.32 -10.83
N TYR A 41 -6.60 -1.31 -9.86
CA TYR A 41 -7.97 -0.79 -10.05
C TYR A 41 -8.02 0.73 -10.19
N ILE A 42 -7.16 1.45 -9.48
CA ILE A 42 -7.06 2.91 -9.63
C ILE A 42 -6.53 3.24 -11.02
N LYS A 43 -5.50 2.52 -11.49
CA LYS A 43 -4.97 2.69 -12.84
C LYS A 43 -6.03 2.42 -13.90
N GLU A 44 -6.81 1.34 -13.75
CA GLU A 44 -7.93 1.05 -14.66
C GLU A 44 -8.95 2.20 -14.72
N ARG A 45 -9.24 2.85 -13.59
CA ARG A 45 -10.13 4.01 -13.55
C ARG A 45 -9.53 5.23 -14.22
N LEU A 46 -8.21 5.45 -14.06
CA LEU A 46 -7.48 6.49 -14.78
C LEU A 46 -7.54 6.26 -16.29
N ASP A 47 -7.25 5.03 -16.76
CA ASP A 47 -7.31 4.64 -18.17
C ASP A 47 -8.70 4.89 -18.79
N LYS A 48 -9.76 4.75 -17.99
CA LYS A 48 -11.15 5.01 -18.39
C LYS A 48 -11.60 6.47 -18.20
N GLY A 49 -10.72 7.37 -17.77
CA GLY A 49 -11.07 8.77 -17.49
C GLY A 49 -12.05 8.95 -16.32
N LEU A 50 -12.13 7.99 -15.41
CA LEU A 50 -13.02 8.01 -14.24
C LEU A 50 -12.37 8.61 -12.99
N CYS A 51 -11.06 8.90 -13.04
CA CYS A 51 -10.32 9.66 -12.06
C CYS A 51 -9.44 10.69 -12.78
N ASP A 52 -9.30 11.87 -12.20
CA ASP A 52 -8.39 12.91 -12.69
C ASP A 52 -6.95 12.64 -12.21
N PHE A 53 -6.82 12.08 -11.00
CA PHE A 53 -5.54 11.74 -10.38
C PHE A 53 -5.60 10.35 -9.77
N GLY A 54 -4.46 9.68 -9.72
CA GLY A 54 -4.29 8.44 -9.00
C GLY A 54 -3.00 8.42 -8.18
N LEU A 55 -3.11 8.21 -6.87
CA LEU A 55 -1.98 7.96 -5.99
C LEU A 55 -1.77 6.47 -5.82
N LEU A 56 -0.66 5.97 -6.30
CA LEU A 56 -0.38 4.55 -6.50
C LEU A 56 0.93 4.15 -5.85
N LEU A 57 0.97 2.93 -5.32
CA LEU A 57 2.21 2.30 -4.89
C LEU A 57 2.85 1.56 -6.07
N GLU A 58 4.12 1.87 -6.34
CA GLU A 58 4.91 1.14 -7.33
C GLU A 58 5.19 -0.31 -6.83
N PRO A 59 5.45 -1.29 -7.70
CA PRO A 59 5.63 -1.15 -9.14
C PRO A 59 4.30 -1.02 -9.89
N ILE A 60 4.25 -0.07 -10.83
CA ILE A 60 3.14 0.13 -11.76
C ILE A 60 3.68 0.77 -13.05
N ASP A 61 3.09 0.41 -14.19
CA ASP A 61 3.41 1.04 -15.46
C ASP A 61 2.87 2.49 -15.51
N ILE A 62 3.78 3.44 -15.71
CA ILE A 62 3.52 4.90 -15.72
C ILE A 62 3.85 5.56 -17.06
N GLU A 63 4.26 4.80 -18.08
CA GLU A 63 4.79 5.35 -19.34
C GLU A 63 3.82 6.27 -20.06
N LYS A 64 2.50 6.03 -19.89
CA LYS A 64 1.44 6.79 -20.56
C LYS A 64 0.94 8.02 -19.78
N TYR A 65 1.51 8.30 -18.61
CA TYR A 65 0.98 9.34 -17.71
C TYR A 65 2.01 10.40 -17.40
N ASP A 66 1.54 11.62 -17.23
CA ASP A 66 2.29 12.58 -16.44
C ASP A 66 2.28 12.14 -14.98
N PHE A 67 3.40 12.24 -14.30
CA PHE A 67 3.52 11.73 -12.94
C PHE A 67 4.42 12.57 -12.05
N ILE A 68 4.17 12.47 -10.76
CA ILE A 68 5.03 13.02 -9.71
C ILE A 68 5.32 11.89 -8.72
N ARG A 69 6.59 11.55 -8.53
CA ARG A 69 7.00 10.68 -7.43
C ARG A 69 6.98 11.45 -6.12
N LEU A 70 6.34 10.87 -5.11
CA LEU A 70 6.31 11.49 -3.80
C LEU A 70 7.60 11.17 -3.02
N PRO A 71 8.06 12.08 -2.14
CA PRO A 71 9.34 11.93 -1.44
C PRO A 71 9.33 10.86 -0.34
N VAL A 72 8.17 10.27 -0.06
CA VAL A 72 8.00 9.26 0.98
C VAL A 72 8.03 7.87 0.35
N LYS A 73 8.84 6.98 0.92
CA LYS A 73 8.85 5.56 0.59
C LYS A 73 8.04 4.77 1.60
N GLU A 74 7.38 3.74 1.11
CA GLU A 74 6.69 2.75 1.93
C GLU A 74 7.65 1.62 2.28
N ARG A 75 7.82 1.36 3.57
CA ARG A 75 8.60 0.21 4.05
C ARG A 75 7.70 -0.99 4.23
N TRP A 76 8.13 -2.13 3.71
CA TRP A 76 7.47 -3.42 3.95
C TRP A 76 7.94 -4.03 5.27
N GLY A 77 7.02 -4.72 5.93
CA GLY A 77 7.30 -5.41 7.18
C GLY A 77 6.15 -6.32 7.61
N LEU A 78 6.22 -6.76 8.83
CA LEU A 78 5.17 -7.53 9.48
C LEU A 78 4.50 -6.71 10.57
N PHE A 79 3.17 -6.66 10.54
CA PHE A 79 2.34 -6.35 11.69
C PHE A 79 2.02 -7.63 12.43
N MET A 80 2.09 -7.57 13.75
CA MET A 80 1.81 -8.68 14.64
C MET A 80 1.33 -8.17 15.99
N GLU A 81 0.73 -9.02 16.78
CA GLU A 81 0.42 -8.70 18.16
C GLU A 81 1.70 -8.43 18.97
N ARG A 82 1.63 -7.49 19.91
CA ARG A 82 2.79 -7.11 20.74
C ARG A 82 3.35 -8.28 21.55
N SER A 83 2.53 -9.27 21.86
CA SER A 83 2.94 -10.51 22.56
C SER A 83 3.61 -11.54 21.66
N HIS A 84 3.58 -11.35 20.32
CA HIS A 84 4.19 -12.29 19.39
C HIS A 84 5.72 -12.33 19.56
N PRO A 85 6.37 -13.52 19.53
CA PRO A 85 7.83 -13.63 19.74
C PRO A 85 8.66 -12.74 18.79
N LEU A 86 8.25 -12.58 17.53
CA LEU A 86 8.95 -11.72 16.58
C LEU A 86 8.81 -10.22 16.90
N ALA A 87 7.89 -9.83 17.78
CA ALA A 87 7.72 -8.44 18.18
C ALA A 87 8.92 -7.91 19.01
N GLU A 88 9.72 -8.79 19.61
CA GLU A 88 10.94 -8.42 20.32
C GLU A 88 12.10 -8.08 19.38
N LYS A 89 12.03 -8.51 18.12
CA LYS A 89 13.06 -8.21 17.12
C LYS A 89 12.94 -6.76 16.63
N GLU A 90 14.05 -6.18 16.26
CA GLU A 90 14.09 -4.85 15.61
C GLU A 90 13.72 -4.95 14.13
N TYR A 91 14.09 -6.05 13.47
CA TYR A 91 13.86 -6.32 12.04
C TYR A 91 13.40 -7.76 11.84
N ILE A 92 12.69 -7.97 10.72
CA ILE A 92 12.24 -9.29 10.27
C ILE A 92 13.13 -9.77 9.13
N GLU A 93 13.70 -10.94 9.29
CA GLU A 93 14.55 -11.57 8.28
C GLU A 93 13.76 -12.61 7.47
N ARG A 94 14.35 -13.11 6.37
CA ARG A 94 13.67 -14.06 5.48
C ARG A 94 13.19 -15.32 6.20
N GLU A 95 14.00 -15.86 7.10
CA GLU A 95 13.65 -17.06 7.87
C GLU A 95 12.51 -16.81 8.86
N ASP A 96 12.39 -15.59 9.40
CA ASP A 96 11.27 -15.24 10.27
C ASP A 96 9.95 -15.27 9.51
N VAL A 97 9.94 -14.73 8.27
CA VAL A 97 8.76 -14.72 7.40
C VAL A 97 8.29 -16.14 7.08
N LYS A 98 9.21 -17.08 6.88
CA LYS A 98 8.90 -18.48 6.61
C LYS A 98 8.38 -19.23 7.84
N SER A 99 8.68 -18.75 9.03
CA SER A 99 8.38 -19.43 10.30
C SER A 99 6.96 -19.20 10.82
N VAL A 100 6.19 -18.29 10.22
CA VAL A 100 4.89 -17.83 10.74
C VAL A 100 3.77 -17.94 9.70
N PRO A 101 2.51 -18.14 10.12
CA PRO A 101 1.37 -17.98 9.24
C PRO A 101 1.24 -16.52 8.79
N LEU A 102 1.08 -16.29 7.49
CA LEU A 102 1.07 -14.99 6.87
C LEU A 102 -0.28 -14.64 6.23
N ILE A 103 -0.70 -13.40 6.44
CA ILE A 103 -1.65 -12.72 5.58
C ILE A 103 -0.83 -11.79 4.67
N THR A 104 -1.00 -11.89 3.35
CA THR A 104 -0.21 -11.12 2.37
C THR A 104 -1.08 -10.56 1.24
N ALA A 105 -0.53 -9.60 0.50
CA ALA A 105 -1.24 -8.97 -0.61
C ALA A 105 -1.52 -9.97 -1.76
N SER A 106 -2.72 -9.90 -2.34
CA SER A 106 -3.10 -10.69 -3.51
C SER A 106 -2.58 -10.11 -4.83
N ARG A 107 -2.10 -8.86 -4.85
CA ARG A 107 -1.61 -8.16 -6.04
C ARG A 107 -0.35 -8.85 -6.57
N LEU A 108 -0.40 -9.34 -7.82
CA LEU A 108 0.69 -10.14 -8.43
C LEU A 108 2.03 -9.41 -8.49
N SER A 109 2.03 -8.10 -8.79
CA SER A 109 3.27 -7.31 -8.83
C SER A 109 3.93 -7.22 -7.45
N VAL A 110 3.14 -7.11 -6.38
CA VAL A 110 3.63 -7.12 -5.00
C VAL A 110 4.15 -8.50 -4.62
N GLN A 111 3.44 -9.57 -5.00
CA GLN A 111 3.91 -10.94 -4.76
C GLN A 111 5.26 -11.21 -5.44
N LYS A 112 5.49 -10.66 -6.64
CA LYS A 112 6.80 -10.74 -7.32
C LYS A 112 7.89 -10.00 -6.54
N GLU A 113 7.61 -8.83 -5.99
CA GLU A 113 8.57 -8.10 -5.16
C GLU A 113 8.94 -8.88 -3.89
N ILE A 114 7.95 -9.49 -3.24
CA ILE A 114 8.15 -10.34 -2.07
C ILE A 114 8.96 -11.60 -2.45
N ALA A 115 8.64 -12.23 -3.58
CA ALA A 115 9.39 -13.39 -4.08
C ALA A 115 10.85 -13.03 -4.39
N ASN A 116 11.10 -11.89 -5.01
CA ASN A 116 12.46 -11.39 -5.26
C ASN A 116 13.19 -11.14 -3.94
N TRP A 117 12.54 -10.53 -2.97
CA TRP A 117 13.12 -10.31 -1.65
C TRP A 117 13.47 -11.62 -0.96
N LEU A 118 12.66 -12.68 -1.11
CA LEU A 118 12.93 -14.05 -0.62
C LEU A 118 13.95 -14.83 -1.47
N SER A 119 14.51 -14.23 -2.51
CA SER A 119 15.42 -14.89 -3.47
C SER A 119 14.77 -16.09 -4.19
N GLY A 120 13.45 -16.00 -4.45
CA GLY A 120 12.64 -17.02 -5.12
C GLY A 120 12.11 -18.13 -4.22
N ASP A 121 12.49 -18.17 -2.96
CA ASP A 121 12.11 -19.23 -2.02
C ASP A 121 10.73 -18.95 -1.39
N THR A 122 9.69 -19.04 -2.20
CA THR A 122 8.28 -18.80 -1.80
C THR A 122 7.52 -20.05 -1.42
N GLU A 123 8.01 -21.24 -1.78
CA GLU A 123 7.34 -22.53 -1.50
C GLU A 123 7.24 -22.83 0.00
N GLN A 124 8.11 -22.23 0.80
CA GLN A 124 8.14 -22.40 2.26
C GLN A 124 7.23 -21.42 3.01
N LEU A 125 6.54 -20.51 2.31
CA LEU A 125 5.64 -19.57 2.95
C LEU A 125 4.36 -20.26 3.39
N ASN A 126 4.00 -20.09 4.65
CA ASN A 126 2.71 -20.51 5.19
C ASN A 126 1.67 -19.39 4.98
N ILE A 127 1.10 -19.32 3.78
CA ILE A 127 0.08 -18.30 3.46
C ILE A 127 -1.26 -18.75 4.05
N PHE A 128 -1.69 -18.05 5.09
CA PHE A 128 -3.00 -18.24 5.71
C PHE A 128 -4.12 -17.57 4.91
N ALA A 129 -3.90 -16.34 4.45
CA ALA A 129 -4.88 -15.60 3.65
C ALA A 129 -4.19 -14.58 2.74
N THR A 130 -4.90 -14.17 1.70
CA THR A 130 -4.53 -13.03 0.87
C THR A 130 -5.59 -11.94 0.93
N TYR A 131 -5.17 -10.68 0.79
CA TYR A 131 -6.06 -9.53 0.81
C TYR A 131 -5.81 -8.61 -0.41
N ASN A 132 -6.83 -7.91 -0.82
CA ASN A 132 -6.72 -6.77 -1.74
C ASN A 132 -6.74 -5.43 -0.98
N ILE A 133 -7.64 -5.30 0.00
CA ILE A 133 -7.78 -4.14 0.89
C ILE A 133 -7.67 -4.63 2.34
N ILE A 134 -6.88 -3.93 3.13
CA ILE A 134 -6.44 -4.34 4.45
C ILE A 134 -7.54 -4.36 5.53
N THR A 135 -8.64 -3.64 5.35
CA THR A 135 -9.56 -3.20 6.40
C THR A 135 -10.02 -4.28 7.37
N ASN A 136 -10.42 -5.46 6.88
CA ASN A 136 -10.95 -6.53 7.75
C ASN A 136 -9.90 -7.61 8.06
N ALA A 137 -8.92 -7.82 7.17
CA ALA A 137 -7.93 -8.86 7.34
C ALA A 137 -7.07 -8.68 8.61
N GLN A 138 -6.87 -7.45 9.05
CA GLN A 138 -6.13 -7.12 10.27
C GLN A 138 -6.73 -7.73 11.56
N ILE A 139 -8.05 -8.02 11.58
CA ILE A 139 -8.71 -8.62 12.73
C ILE A 139 -8.16 -10.03 13.01
N MET A 140 -7.70 -10.73 11.97
CA MET A 140 -7.15 -12.07 12.08
C MET A 140 -5.81 -12.15 12.82
N VAL A 141 -5.15 -11.01 13.04
CA VAL A 141 -3.87 -10.92 13.76
C VAL A 141 -4.07 -10.99 15.28
N GLU A 142 -5.26 -10.65 15.79
CA GLU A 142 -5.57 -10.57 17.22
C GLU A 142 -5.37 -11.88 18.02
N PRO A 143 -5.56 -13.09 17.44
CA PRO A 143 -5.24 -14.33 18.14
C PRO A 143 -3.75 -14.56 18.43
N GLY A 144 -2.86 -13.71 17.87
CA GLY A 144 -1.46 -13.64 18.27
C GLY A 144 -0.49 -14.57 17.52
N GLU A 145 -0.97 -15.44 16.64
CA GLU A 145 -0.11 -16.37 15.88
C GLU A 145 0.16 -15.90 14.43
N ILE A 146 -0.77 -15.14 13.85
CA ILE A 146 -0.74 -14.74 12.44
C ILE A 146 -0.07 -13.39 12.30
N CYS A 147 0.86 -13.30 11.35
CA CYS A 147 1.51 -12.05 10.99
C CYS A 147 0.93 -11.48 9.69
N PHE A 148 0.81 -10.17 9.63
CA PHE A 148 0.28 -9.45 8.48
C PHE A 148 1.42 -8.76 7.73
N MET A 149 1.71 -9.21 6.51
CA MET A 149 2.73 -8.63 5.66
C MET A 149 2.15 -7.49 4.82
N THR A 150 2.60 -6.27 5.10
CA THR A 150 2.14 -5.07 4.41
C THR A 150 3.14 -3.90 4.55
N VAL A 151 2.81 -2.76 3.98
CA VAL A 151 3.56 -1.52 4.15
C VAL A 151 3.19 -0.84 5.46
N GLU A 152 4.16 -0.17 6.08
CA GLU A 152 3.98 0.49 7.38
C GLU A 152 2.82 1.48 7.38
N GLY A 153 2.71 2.31 6.34
CA GLY A 153 1.69 3.35 6.24
C GLY A 153 0.26 2.83 6.04
N ALA A 154 0.08 1.58 5.61
CA ALA A 154 -1.25 1.00 5.43
C ALA A 154 -2.03 0.87 6.75
N MET A 155 -1.34 0.82 7.89
CA MET A 155 -1.93 0.69 9.22
C MET A 155 -2.06 2.03 9.97
N ASP A 156 -1.56 3.14 9.42
CA ASP A 156 -1.56 4.45 10.10
C ASP A 156 -2.98 4.96 10.43
N SER A 157 -3.99 4.52 9.66
CA SER A 157 -5.40 4.84 9.91
C SER A 157 -6.07 3.95 10.97
N PHE A 158 -5.41 2.88 11.40
CA PHE A 158 -5.92 1.95 12.39
C PHE A 158 -5.13 2.08 13.69
N GLN A 159 -5.69 2.81 14.64
CA GLN A 159 -5.12 2.92 15.98
C GLN A 159 -5.39 1.63 16.77
N ARG A 160 -4.49 0.66 16.65
CA ARG A 160 -4.51 -0.57 17.44
C ARG A 160 -3.28 -0.62 18.31
N GLU A 161 -3.46 -0.29 19.58
CA GLU A 161 -2.38 -0.22 20.58
C GLU A 161 -1.68 -1.56 20.83
N ASN A 162 -2.36 -2.67 20.55
CA ASN A 162 -1.84 -4.03 20.73
C ASN A 162 -1.03 -4.55 19.54
N LEU A 163 -1.01 -3.86 18.41
CA LEU A 163 -0.22 -4.25 17.23
C LEU A 163 1.09 -3.49 17.16
N VAL A 164 2.12 -4.16 16.67
CA VAL A 164 3.44 -3.59 16.40
C VAL A 164 3.87 -3.92 14.99
N PHE A 165 4.64 -3.00 14.39
CA PHE A 165 5.27 -3.18 13.09
C PHE A 165 6.76 -3.44 13.25
N ARG A 166 7.28 -4.40 12.46
CA ARG A 166 8.71 -4.63 12.33
C ARG A 166 9.09 -4.66 10.85
N PRO A 167 10.02 -3.80 10.41
CA PRO A 167 10.41 -3.73 9.00
C PRO A 167 11.24 -4.94 8.58
N LEU A 168 11.18 -5.26 7.28
CA LEU A 168 12.01 -6.31 6.69
C LEU A 168 13.49 -5.92 6.65
N ARG A 169 14.36 -6.89 6.81
CA ARG A 169 15.81 -6.79 6.58
C ARG A 169 16.31 -7.95 5.70
N PRO A 170 16.96 -7.71 4.52
CA PRO A 170 17.21 -6.38 3.94
C PRO A 170 15.93 -5.58 3.69
N ALA A 171 16.03 -4.25 3.73
CA ALA A 171 14.86 -3.39 3.57
C ALA A 171 14.21 -3.62 2.20
N LEU A 172 12.87 -3.76 2.20
CA LEU A 172 12.03 -3.71 1.01
C LEU A 172 11.23 -2.43 1.07
N GLU A 173 11.58 -1.47 0.21
CA GLU A 173 10.95 -0.16 0.15
C GLU A 173 10.40 0.10 -1.25
N LEU A 174 9.18 0.62 -1.32
CA LEU A 174 8.52 0.99 -2.57
C LEU A 174 8.19 2.48 -2.58
N SER A 175 8.35 3.09 -3.75
CA SER A 175 7.95 4.48 -3.97
C SER A 175 6.47 4.57 -4.26
N SER A 176 5.88 5.73 -3.99
CA SER A 176 4.54 6.08 -4.44
C SER A 176 4.59 7.17 -5.51
N VAL A 177 3.65 7.10 -6.42
CA VAL A 177 3.56 7.99 -7.57
C VAL A 177 2.14 8.52 -7.69
N CYS A 178 2.02 9.81 -7.95
CA CYS A 178 0.76 10.44 -8.34
C CYS A 178 0.72 10.54 -9.86
N LEU A 179 -0.20 9.84 -10.49
CA LEU A 179 -0.46 9.89 -11.92
C LEU A 179 -1.55 10.92 -12.23
N LEU A 180 -1.36 11.66 -13.30
CA LEU A 180 -2.33 12.60 -13.82
C LEU A 180 -2.92 12.03 -15.11
N TYR A 181 -4.27 12.02 -15.19
CA TYR A 181 -4.94 11.71 -16.43
C TYR A 181 -4.66 12.80 -17.47
N THR A 182 -4.21 12.39 -18.65
CA THR A 182 -4.07 13.26 -19.82
C THR A 182 -4.95 12.72 -20.94
N SER A 183 -5.57 13.61 -21.74
CA SER A 183 -6.44 13.21 -22.85
C SER A 183 -5.74 12.30 -23.86
N ASP A 184 -4.42 12.40 -23.97
CA ASP A 184 -3.61 11.61 -24.89
C ASP A 184 -3.42 10.14 -24.42
N ALA A 185 -3.67 9.85 -23.13
CA ALA A 185 -3.58 8.49 -22.57
C ALA A 185 -4.79 7.60 -22.95
N ALA A 186 -5.85 8.16 -23.50
CA ALA A 186 -7.08 7.45 -23.85
C ALA A 186 -7.14 6.99 -25.32
N ASP A 187 -6.21 7.45 -26.17
CA ASP A 187 -6.25 7.23 -27.63
C ASP A 187 -5.33 6.09 -28.12
N ASP A 188 -4.67 5.35 -27.22
CA ASP A 188 -3.89 4.13 -27.48
C ASP A 188 -4.58 2.88 -26.88
#